data_65d8c661165e3af2bd50d14e6884dfb6
#
_entry.id   65d8c661165e3af2bd50d14e6884dfb6
#
_cell.length_a   1.000
_cell.length_b   1.000
_cell.length_c   1.000
_cell.angle_alpha   90.00
_cell.angle_beta   90.00
_cell.angle_gamma   90.00
#
_symmetry.space_group_name_H-M   'P 1'
#
loop_
_entity.id
_entity.type
_entity.pdbx_description
1 polymer ?
#
loop_
_entity_poly.entity_id
_entity_poly.type
_entity_poly.pdbx_seq_one_letter_code
_entity_poly.pdbx_strand_id
1 'polypeptide(L)'
;MRSAAAIWAIAVSWSAAQDRPKTLCGFDGFSANPILAEVATAKSTVGYYGCSSGQDCLPAKLAPGDPVVVYQAGPDWTCGYLSQTKGAGPGWVKSKDIRLLSADAAPPIDAWLGTWANGEDHIRIQASKTPGKVELEGEAFWHGRKDVVHTGDFAGEATPAGKHLHFVESGADSCTVDLTLIGKYLVANDNNLCGGENVRFGGIWKRAR
;
A
#
# COMPACT_ATOMS: atom_id res chain seq x y z
N MET A 1 -40.74 -57.84 -21.39
CA MET A 1 -39.38 -57.21 -21.40
C MET A 1 -39.58 -55.71 -21.46
N ARG A 2 -39.25 -55.00 -20.39
CA ARG A 2 -39.37 -53.53 -20.31
C ARG A 2 -37.92 -52.95 -20.24
N SER A 3 -37.53 -52.26 -21.30
CA SER A 3 -36.25 -51.56 -21.39
C SER A 3 -36.32 -50.26 -20.61
N ALA A 4 -35.49 -50.14 -19.61
CA ALA A 4 -35.27 -48.85 -18.89
C ALA A 4 -34.21 -48.03 -19.61
N ALA A 5 -34.60 -46.88 -20.13
CA ALA A 5 -33.67 -45.92 -20.72
C ALA A 5 -33.04 -45.11 -19.58
N ALA A 6 -31.73 -45.22 -19.41
CA ALA A 6 -30.97 -44.41 -18.47
C ALA A 6 -30.71 -43.02 -19.11
N ILE A 7 -31.27 -41.98 -18.51
CA ILE A 7 -31.02 -40.60 -18.90
C ILE A 7 -29.74 -40.16 -18.14
N TRP A 8 -28.65 -39.98 -18.87
CA TRP A 8 -27.43 -39.37 -18.36
C TRP A 8 -27.60 -37.84 -18.32
N ALA A 9 -27.78 -37.29 -17.15
CA ALA A 9 -27.72 -35.85 -16.94
C ALA A 9 -26.28 -35.41 -17.04
N ILE A 10 -25.90 -34.73 -18.13
CA ILE A 10 -24.63 -34.04 -18.26
C ILE A 10 -24.72 -32.79 -17.38
N ALA A 11 -24.08 -32.84 -16.19
CA ALA A 11 -23.87 -31.66 -15.37
C ALA A 11 -22.85 -30.78 -16.09
N VAL A 12 -23.32 -29.78 -16.82
CA VAL A 12 -22.49 -28.71 -17.35
C VAL A 12 -22.05 -27.87 -16.13
N SER A 13 -20.88 -28.18 -15.62
CA SER A 13 -20.20 -27.30 -14.66
C SER A 13 -19.83 -26.01 -15.39
N TRP A 14 -20.65 -24.99 -15.25
CA TRP A 14 -20.29 -23.63 -15.59
C TRP A 14 -19.20 -23.22 -14.59
N SER A 15 -17.95 -23.43 -14.95
CA SER A 15 -16.83 -22.71 -14.38
C SER A 15 -17.04 -21.27 -14.80
N ALA A 16 -17.68 -20.49 -13.93
CA ALA A 16 -17.73 -19.06 -14.06
C ALA A 16 -16.27 -18.58 -14.06
N ALA A 17 -15.72 -18.35 -15.22
CA ALA A 17 -14.54 -17.52 -15.39
C ALA A 17 -14.94 -16.18 -14.77
N GLN A 18 -14.53 -15.96 -13.53
CA GLN A 18 -14.85 -14.74 -12.79
C GLN A 18 -14.34 -13.59 -13.62
N ASP A 19 -15.26 -12.80 -14.16
CA ASP A 19 -14.97 -11.68 -15.03
C ASP A 19 -13.98 -10.77 -14.32
N ARG A 20 -12.76 -10.68 -14.88
CA ARG A 20 -11.75 -9.75 -14.42
C ARG A 20 -12.27 -8.33 -14.65
N PRO A 21 -11.97 -7.38 -13.76
CA PRO A 21 -12.22 -5.98 -14.05
C PRO A 21 -11.57 -5.60 -15.39
N LYS A 22 -12.35 -5.03 -16.29
CA LYS A 22 -11.89 -4.59 -17.63
C LYS A 22 -11.34 -3.17 -17.59
N THR A 23 -11.57 -2.47 -16.48
CA THR A 23 -11.09 -1.11 -16.23
C THR A 23 -9.76 -1.15 -15.54
N LEU A 24 -8.92 -0.15 -15.80
CA LEU A 24 -7.71 0.08 -15.03
C LEU A 24 -8.07 0.34 -13.57
N CYS A 25 -7.24 -0.18 -12.66
CA CYS A 25 -7.28 0.23 -11.27
C CYS A 25 -6.61 1.61 -11.19
N GLY A 26 -7.44 2.67 -11.22
CA GLY A 26 -6.96 4.05 -11.08
C GLY A 26 -6.58 4.30 -9.63
N PHE A 27 -5.31 4.59 -9.38
CA PHE A 27 -4.80 4.95 -8.07
C PHE A 27 -4.16 6.33 -8.20
N ASP A 28 -4.80 7.34 -7.59
CA ASP A 28 -4.40 8.75 -7.72
C ASP A 28 -3.41 9.17 -6.62
N GLY A 29 -2.92 8.20 -5.85
CA GLY A 29 -2.03 8.45 -4.72
C GLY A 29 -2.65 8.06 -3.38
N PHE A 30 -1.87 8.21 -2.32
CA PHE A 30 -2.31 7.89 -0.97
C PHE A 30 -3.18 9.02 -0.42
N SER A 31 -4.30 8.68 0.19
CA SER A 31 -5.18 9.66 0.85
C SER A 31 -4.67 9.98 2.26
N ALA A 32 -5.11 11.10 2.82
CA ALA A 32 -4.87 11.45 4.22
C ALA A 32 -5.49 10.43 5.21
N ASN A 33 -6.49 9.66 4.77
CA ASN A 33 -7.13 8.62 5.56
C ASN A 33 -7.11 7.28 4.79
N PRO A 34 -5.96 6.62 4.66
CA PRO A 34 -5.86 5.39 3.90
C PRO A 34 -6.62 4.25 4.58
N ILE A 35 -7.26 3.42 3.78
CA ILE A 35 -7.84 2.14 4.22
C ILE A 35 -6.81 1.07 3.89
N LEU A 36 -6.37 0.32 4.89
CA LEU A 36 -5.41 -0.75 4.70
C LEU A 36 -6.07 -2.12 4.88
N ALA A 37 -5.71 -3.05 4.04
CA ALA A 37 -6.05 -4.46 4.13
C ALA A 37 -4.79 -5.33 4.10
N GLU A 38 -4.91 -6.57 4.51
CA GLU A 38 -3.89 -7.61 4.32
C GLU A 38 -4.48 -8.76 3.52
N VAL A 39 -3.62 -9.45 2.78
CA VAL A 39 -3.96 -10.74 2.19
C VAL A 39 -4.23 -11.75 3.31
N ALA A 40 -5.46 -12.25 3.37
CA ALA A 40 -5.95 -13.09 4.45
C ALA A 40 -5.87 -14.59 4.16
N THR A 41 -5.69 -14.99 2.89
CA THR A 41 -5.71 -16.39 2.49
C THR A 41 -4.35 -17.04 2.69
N ALA A 42 -4.36 -18.34 3.00
CA ALA A 42 -3.14 -19.15 3.09
C ALA A 42 -2.54 -19.46 1.69
N LYS A 43 -3.24 -19.13 0.61
CA LYS A 43 -2.80 -19.31 -0.78
C LYS A 43 -2.32 -17.97 -1.33
N SER A 44 -1.32 -18.02 -2.21
CA SER A 44 -0.90 -16.80 -2.91
C SER A 44 -2.05 -16.22 -3.70
N THR A 45 -2.33 -14.93 -3.48
CA THR A 45 -3.34 -14.17 -4.21
C THR A 45 -2.71 -13.54 -5.43
N VAL A 46 -3.47 -13.44 -6.51
CA VAL A 46 -3.01 -12.78 -7.73
C VAL A 46 -3.68 -11.43 -7.84
N GLY A 47 -2.86 -10.38 -7.76
CA GLY A 47 -3.26 -9.02 -8.07
C GLY A 47 -3.02 -8.70 -9.55
N TYR A 48 -3.77 -7.75 -10.09
CA TYR A 48 -3.60 -7.27 -11.46
C TYR A 48 -3.22 -5.81 -11.43
N TYR A 49 -2.12 -5.46 -12.08
CA TYR A 49 -1.74 -4.07 -12.27
C TYR A 49 -2.61 -3.42 -13.33
N GLY A 50 -2.98 -2.17 -13.11
CA GLY A 50 -3.55 -1.34 -14.16
C GLY A 50 -2.43 -0.91 -15.12
N CYS A 51 -2.45 -1.40 -16.36
CA CYS A 51 -1.49 -0.96 -17.37
C CYS A 51 -2.00 0.27 -18.09
N SER A 52 -1.16 1.30 -18.18
CA SER A 52 -1.50 2.57 -18.84
C SER A 52 -1.48 2.53 -20.37
N SER A 53 -1.15 1.41 -21.02
CA SER A 53 -0.86 1.38 -22.46
C SER A 53 -1.35 0.15 -23.20
N GLY A 54 -2.43 -0.50 -22.77
CA GLY A 54 -3.00 -1.63 -23.51
C GLY A 54 -2.13 -2.89 -23.60
N GLN A 55 -1.03 -2.92 -22.85
CA GLN A 55 -0.21 -4.13 -22.70
C GLN A 55 -0.83 -5.06 -21.67
N ASP A 56 -0.71 -6.36 -21.88
CA ASP A 56 -1.13 -7.36 -20.89
C ASP A 56 -0.39 -7.14 -19.58
N CYS A 57 -1.13 -6.79 -18.54
CA CYS A 57 -0.57 -6.62 -17.21
C CYS A 57 -0.19 -7.97 -16.64
N LEU A 58 1.06 -8.13 -16.28
CA LEU A 58 1.52 -9.34 -15.63
C LEU A 58 0.89 -9.46 -14.24
N PRO A 59 0.29 -10.61 -13.91
CA PRO A 59 -0.28 -10.81 -12.59
C PRO A 59 0.84 -10.81 -11.53
N ALA A 60 0.64 -10.02 -10.50
CA ALA A 60 1.50 -10.04 -9.33
C ALA A 60 1.01 -11.09 -8.33
N LYS A 61 1.93 -11.81 -7.70
CA LYS A 61 1.62 -12.75 -6.62
C LYS A 61 1.74 -12.04 -5.28
N LEU A 62 0.67 -12.09 -4.51
CA LEU A 62 0.64 -11.61 -3.14
C LEU A 62 0.75 -12.80 -2.18
N ALA A 63 1.49 -12.63 -1.11
CA ALA A 63 1.61 -13.60 -0.03
C ALA A 63 0.66 -13.25 1.13
N PRO A 64 0.30 -14.21 1.99
CA PRO A 64 -0.44 -13.93 3.21
C PRO A 64 0.29 -12.87 4.05
N GLY A 65 -0.46 -11.86 4.50
CA GLY A 65 0.09 -10.73 5.25
C GLY A 65 0.68 -9.60 4.39
N ASP A 66 0.65 -9.70 3.07
CA ASP A 66 1.01 -8.57 2.22
C ASP A 66 -0.04 -7.46 2.36
N PRO A 67 0.39 -6.20 2.55
CA PRO A 67 -0.51 -5.08 2.70
C PRO A 67 -1.03 -4.59 1.36
N VAL A 68 -2.27 -4.11 1.39
CA VAL A 68 -2.96 -3.48 0.26
C VAL A 68 -3.58 -2.18 0.76
N VAL A 69 -3.20 -1.03 0.21
CA VAL A 69 -3.96 0.21 0.42
C VAL A 69 -5.17 0.18 -0.49
N VAL A 70 -6.35 0.16 0.10
CA VAL A 70 -7.62 0.05 -0.63
C VAL A 70 -7.99 1.42 -1.19
N TYR A 71 -8.15 1.50 -2.50
CA TYR A 71 -8.63 2.68 -3.20
C TYR A 71 -10.12 2.60 -3.49
N GLN A 72 -10.56 1.50 -4.09
CA GLN A 72 -11.96 1.25 -4.42
C GLN A 72 -12.34 -0.18 -4.04
N ALA A 73 -13.16 -0.32 -3.01
CA ALA A 73 -13.69 -1.61 -2.61
C ALA A 73 -14.93 -1.97 -3.45
N GLY A 74 -14.95 -3.19 -3.95
CA GLY A 74 -16.11 -3.79 -4.61
C GLY A 74 -16.45 -5.16 -4.03
N PRO A 75 -17.60 -5.75 -4.39
CA PRO A 75 -18.02 -7.03 -3.83
C PRO A 75 -17.10 -8.19 -4.24
N ASP A 76 -16.64 -8.22 -5.46
CA ASP A 76 -15.79 -9.29 -6.01
C ASP A 76 -14.32 -8.89 -6.11
N TRP A 77 -14.06 -7.64 -6.46
CA TRP A 77 -12.72 -7.11 -6.69
C TRP A 77 -12.52 -5.78 -5.98
N THR A 78 -11.35 -5.63 -5.41
CA THR A 78 -10.88 -4.40 -4.78
C THR A 78 -9.70 -3.86 -5.57
N CYS A 79 -9.80 -2.59 -6.00
CA CYS A 79 -8.68 -1.83 -6.54
C CYS A 79 -7.88 -1.24 -5.39
N GLY A 80 -6.56 -1.39 -5.42
CA GLY A 80 -5.69 -0.87 -4.40
C GLY A 80 -4.24 -0.78 -4.84
N TYR A 81 -3.43 -0.14 -4.01
CA TYR A 81 -1.98 -0.15 -4.15
C TYR A 81 -1.42 -1.41 -3.50
N LEU A 82 -0.76 -2.23 -4.30
CA LEU A 82 -0.20 -3.52 -3.90
C LEU A 82 1.28 -3.33 -3.61
N SER A 83 1.66 -3.41 -2.35
CA SER A 83 3.07 -3.34 -1.93
C SER A 83 3.73 -4.68 -2.15
N GLN A 84 4.68 -4.73 -3.09
CA GLN A 84 5.54 -5.89 -3.34
C GLN A 84 6.98 -5.44 -3.46
N THR A 85 7.89 -6.33 -3.13
CA THR A 85 9.35 -6.13 -3.24
C THR A 85 9.83 -5.90 -4.68
N LYS A 86 9.02 -6.27 -5.68
CA LYS A 86 9.30 -5.99 -7.10
C LYS A 86 7.98 -5.67 -7.80
N GLY A 87 7.84 -4.44 -8.25
CA GLY A 87 6.69 -4.01 -9.03
C GLY A 87 5.48 -3.60 -8.20
N ALA A 88 5.70 -2.84 -7.12
CA ALA A 88 4.63 -2.14 -6.41
C ALA A 88 3.83 -1.24 -7.36
N GLY A 89 2.51 -1.18 -7.17
CA GLY A 89 1.67 -0.35 -8.01
C GLY A 89 0.18 -0.61 -7.81
N PRO A 90 -0.67 0.13 -8.53
CA PRO A 90 -2.11 -0.09 -8.50
C PRO A 90 -2.47 -1.41 -9.16
N GLY A 91 -3.46 -2.10 -8.60
CA GLY A 91 -3.92 -3.36 -9.13
C GLY A 91 -5.21 -3.85 -8.50
N TRP A 92 -5.78 -4.89 -9.09
CA TRP A 92 -7.00 -5.54 -8.62
C TRP A 92 -6.67 -6.80 -7.83
N VAL A 93 -7.30 -6.95 -6.69
CA VAL A 93 -7.24 -8.14 -5.84
C VAL A 93 -8.66 -8.62 -5.54
N LYS A 94 -8.88 -9.93 -5.43
CA LYS A 94 -10.20 -10.44 -5.05
C LYS A 94 -10.56 -10.01 -3.64
N SER A 95 -11.72 -9.37 -3.47
CA SER A 95 -12.15 -8.82 -2.19
C SER A 95 -12.23 -9.87 -1.08
N LYS A 96 -12.62 -11.11 -1.41
CA LYS A 96 -12.65 -12.25 -0.48
C LYS A 96 -11.28 -12.70 0.03
N ASP A 97 -10.19 -12.33 -0.66
CA ASP A 97 -8.84 -12.76 -0.35
C ASP A 97 -8.08 -11.74 0.53
N ILE A 98 -8.73 -10.61 0.85
CA ILE A 98 -8.17 -9.57 1.71
C ILE A 98 -9.04 -9.37 2.95
N ARG A 99 -8.41 -8.89 4.01
CA ARG A 99 -9.05 -8.51 5.28
C ARG A 99 -8.68 -7.07 5.60
N LEU A 100 -9.67 -6.23 5.83
CA LEU A 100 -9.46 -4.86 6.29
C LEU A 100 -8.78 -4.88 7.67
N LEU A 101 -7.84 -3.98 7.84
CA LEU A 101 -7.16 -3.77 9.11
C LEU A 101 -7.86 -2.64 9.87
N SER A 102 -8.08 -2.87 11.16
CA SER A 102 -8.49 -1.80 12.06
C SER A 102 -7.27 -1.00 12.49
N ALA A 103 -7.41 0.33 12.45
CA ALA A 103 -6.43 1.22 13.06
C ALA A 103 -6.85 1.52 14.50
N ASP A 104 -5.90 1.55 15.42
CA ASP A 104 -6.10 2.17 16.72
C ASP A 104 -6.31 3.68 16.48
N ALA A 105 -7.40 4.21 17.04
CA ALA A 105 -7.72 5.63 16.88
C ALA A 105 -6.72 6.55 17.60
N ALA A 106 -6.11 6.05 18.67
CA ALA A 106 -5.14 6.79 19.50
C ALA A 106 -3.99 5.86 19.94
N PRO A 107 -3.12 5.44 19.01
CA PRO A 107 -1.98 4.62 19.36
C PRO A 107 -1.05 5.39 20.31
N PRO A 108 -0.43 4.70 21.29
CA PRO A 108 0.54 5.34 22.17
C PRO A 108 1.74 5.83 21.37
N ILE A 109 2.45 6.83 21.90
CA ILE A 109 3.60 7.42 21.21
C ILE A 109 4.66 6.38 20.85
N ASP A 110 4.89 5.39 21.70
CA ASP A 110 5.85 4.30 21.49
C ASP A 110 5.49 3.44 20.26
N ALA A 111 4.23 3.43 19.85
CA ALA A 111 3.81 2.73 18.63
C ALA A 111 4.34 3.39 17.36
N TRP A 112 4.75 4.63 17.41
CA TRP A 112 5.36 5.35 16.29
C TRP A 112 6.86 5.13 16.18
N LEU A 113 7.54 4.93 17.33
CA LEU A 113 9.00 4.96 17.43
C LEU A 113 9.64 3.78 16.68
N GLY A 114 10.78 4.03 16.05
CA GLY A 114 11.60 3.06 15.35
C GLY A 114 11.93 3.46 13.93
N THR A 115 12.59 2.57 13.22
CA THR A 115 12.89 2.72 11.80
C THR A 115 11.84 1.98 10.98
N TRP A 116 11.28 2.69 10.02
CA TRP A 116 10.31 2.18 9.07
C TRP A 116 10.97 2.12 7.70
N ALA A 117 10.82 1.01 6.98
CA ALA A 117 11.47 0.77 5.70
C ALA A 117 10.47 0.44 4.60
N ASN A 118 10.76 0.94 3.40
CA ASN A 118 10.08 0.59 2.16
C ASN A 118 11.15 0.39 1.06
N GLY A 119 11.61 -0.85 0.89
CA GLY A 119 12.78 -1.13 0.07
C GLY A 119 14.07 -0.64 0.73
N GLU A 120 14.79 0.24 0.05
CA GLU A 120 16.00 0.91 0.57
C GLU A 120 15.70 2.21 1.31
N ASP A 121 14.49 2.76 1.09
CA ASP A 121 14.06 3.99 1.74
C ASP A 121 13.77 3.75 3.22
N HIS A 122 13.98 4.78 4.04
CA HIS A 122 13.67 4.69 5.46
C HIS A 122 13.10 5.98 6.03
N ILE A 123 12.25 5.80 7.04
CA ILE A 123 11.75 6.86 7.92
C ILE A 123 12.09 6.44 9.35
N ARG A 124 12.87 7.25 10.05
CA ARG A 124 13.17 7.07 11.46
C ARG A 124 12.28 7.97 12.29
N ILE A 125 11.66 7.43 13.32
CA ILE A 125 10.84 8.18 14.27
C ILE A 125 11.38 7.90 15.66
N GLN A 126 11.74 8.96 16.39
CA GLN A 126 12.31 8.89 17.73
C GLN A 126 11.53 9.77 18.69
N ALA A 127 11.66 9.51 20.00
CA ALA A 127 11.09 10.40 21.00
C ALA A 127 11.80 11.75 20.98
N SER A 128 11.05 12.84 20.88
CA SER A 128 11.60 14.17 21.00
C SER A 128 11.87 14.52 22.47
N LYS A 129 12.79 15.48 22.70
CA LYS A 129 12.96 16.13 23.99
C LYS A 129 11.75 16.99 24.38
N THR A 130 10.96 17.41 23.39
CA THR A 130 9.72 18.15 23.60
C THR A 130 8.58 17.15 23.93
N PRO A 131 7.97 17.25 25.11
CA PRO A 131 6.90 16.35 25.50
C PRO A 131 5.76 16.29 24.48
N GLY A 132 5.32 15.07 24.14
CA GLY A 132 4.23 14.83 23.19
C GLY A 132 4.62 14.91 21.72
N LYS A 133 5.88 15.23 21.40
CA LYS A 133 6.41 15.24 20.04
C LYS A 133 7.29 14.04 19.74
N VAL A 134 7.48 13.80 18.46
CA VAL A 134 8.48 12.88 17.91
C VAL A 134 9.40 13.62 16.97
N GLU A 135 10.65 13.19 16.92
CA GLU A 135 11.61 13.59 15.89
C GLU A 135 11.48 12.64 14.71
N LEU A 136 11.46 13.19 13.51
CA LEU A 136 11.36 12.45 12.26
C LEU A 136 12.57 12.73 11.39
N GLU A 137 13.03 11.71 10.72
CA GLU A 137 14.07 11.77 9.69
C GLU A 137 13.71 10.76 8.60
N GLY A 138 13.69 11.17 7.35
CA GLY A 138 13.42 10.30 6.22
C GLY A 138 14.46 10.45 5.13
N GLU A 139 14.81 9.34 4.48
CA GLU A 139 15.59 9.29 3.25
C GLU A 139 14.89 8.41 2.23
N ALA A 140 14.84 8.87 0.99
CA ALA A 140 14.29 8.13 -0.12
C ALA A 140 15.13 8.30 -1.39
N PHE A 141 15.10 7.28 -2.23
CA PHE A 141 15.92 7.19 -3.44
C PHE A 141 15.07 6.86 -4.66
N TRP A 142 15.41 7.47 -5.77
CA TRP A 142 14.87 7.08 -7.06
C TRP A 142 16.02 6.75 -8.02
N HIS A 143 15.98 5.54 -8.58
CA HIS A 143 16.98 5.04 -9.51
C HIS A 143 16.48 5.16 -10.94
N GLY A 144 17.11 6.04 -11.70
CA GLY A 144 16.85 6.26 -13.11
C GLY A 144 17.67 5.34 -14.01
N ARG A 145 17.70 5.67 -15.30
CA ARG A 145 18.55 5.00 -16.26
C ARG A 145 20.00 5.53 -16.16
N LYS A 146 20.99 4.69 -16.48
CA LYS A 146 22.41 5.06 -16.56
C LYS A 146 22.98 5.61 -15.23
N ASP A 147 22.72 4.91 -14.15
CA ASP A 147 23.23 5.21 -12.81
C ASP A 147 22.84 6.59 -12.24
N VAL A 148 21.80 7.19 -12.79
CA VAL A 148 21.21 8.41 -12.23
C VAL A 148 20.46 8.03 -10.95
N VAL A 149 20.84 8.66 -9.83
CA VAL A 149 20.14 8.52 -8.55
C VAL A 149 19.69 9.90 -8.11
N HIS A 150 18.40 10.04 -7.86
CA HIS A 150 17.84 11.21 -7.18
C HIS A 150 17.58 10.83 -5.72
N THR A 151 17.88 11.74 -4.83
CA THR A 151 17.68 11.57 -3.39
C THR A 151 16.70 12.59 -2.87
N GLY A 152 16.06 12.28 -1.78
CA GLY A 152 15.23 13.18 -1.01
C GLY A 152 15.34 12.86 0.45
N ASP A 153 15.17 13.89 1.25
CA ASP A 153 15.23 13.80 2.70
C ASP A 153 14.27 14.79 3.35
N PHE A 154 13.92 14.52 4.58
CA PHE A 154 13.26 15.45 5.46
C PHE A 154 13.66 15.17 6.91
N ALA A 155 13.68 16.22 7.75
CA ALA A 155 13.94 16.07 9.16
C ALA A 155 13.22 17.16 9.97
N GLY A 156 12.76 16.81 11.18
CA GLY A 156 12.15 17.76 12.11
C GLY A 156 11.32 17.10 13.18
N GLU A 157 10.46 17.89 13.80
CA GLU A 157 9.57 17.44 14.87
C GLU A 157 8.11 17.57 14.46
N ALA A 158 7.28 16.62 14.89
CA ALA A 158 5.83 16.70 14.75
C ALA A 158 5.12 16.10 15.95
N THR A 159 3.85 16.43 16.11
CA THR A 159 2.97 15.90 17.17
C THR A 159 1.99 14.90 16.57
N PRO A 160 2.02 13.62 16.98
CA PRO A 160 1.00 12.66 16.59
C PRO A 160 -0.39 13.10 17.05
N ALA A 161 -1.37 13.05 16.16
CA ALA A 161 -2.77 13.34 16.44
C ALA A 161 -3.59 12.06 16.21
N GLY A 162 -3.79 11.26 17.25
CA GLY A 162 -4.35 9.93 17.11
C GLY A 162 -3.44 9.04 16.24
N LYS A 163 -4.03 8.39 15.24
CA LYS A 163 -3.28 7.56 14.28
C LYS A 163 -2.57 8.35 13.16
N HIS A 164 -2.70 9.67 13.14
CA HIS A 164 -2.13 10.54 12.10
C HIS A 164 -0.98 11.37 12.65
N LEU A 165 -0.03 11.64 11.78
CA LEU A 165 1.05 12.58 12.04
C LEU A 165 1.28 13.37 10.75
N HIS A 166 1.22 14.69 10.86
CA HIS A 166 1.48 15.62 9.78
C HIS A 166 2.78 16.35 10.05
N PHE A 167 3.72 16.23 9.12
CA PHE A 167 5.00 16.92 9.16
C PHE A 167 5.04 17.97 8.05
N VAL A 168 5.55 19.15 8.40
CA VAL A 168 5.79 20.25 7.45
C VAL A 168 7.18 20.80 7.74
N GLU A 169 8.03 20.74 6.74
CA GLU A 169 9.33 21.40 6.80
C GLU A 169 9.16 22.92 6.75
N SER A 170 10.03 23.67 7.42
CA SER A 170 9.99 25.12 7.40
C SER A 170 10.56 25.67 6.09
N GLY A 171 9.82 26.53 5.40
CA GLY A 171 10.26 27.21 4.18
C GLY A 171 9.15 27.40 3.14
N ALA A 172 9.46 28.16 2.08
CA ALA A 172 8.64 28.23 0.89
C ALA A 172 8.86 26.93 0.08
N ASP A 173 7.80 26.38 -0.51
CA ASP A 173 7.83 25.11 -1.23
C ASP A 173 8.34 23.94 -0.37
N SER A 174 7.92 23.92 0.89
CA SER A 174 8.39 22.97 1.87
C SER A 174 7.87 21.55 1.65
N CYS A 175 8.71 20.56 1.96
CA CYS A 175 8.31 19.17 2.06
C CYS A 175 7.20 19.00 3.09
N THR A 176 6.14 18.29 2.73
CA THR A 176 5.12 17.83 3.68
C THR A 176 4.95 16.33 3.58
N VAL A 177 4.86 15.68 4.74
CA VAL A 177 4.66 14.23 4.84
C VAL A 177 3.53 13.94 5.80
N ASP A 178 2.52 13.23 5.30
CA ASP A 178 1.41 12.70 6.09
C ASP A 178 1.67 11.23 6.39
N LEU A 179 1.68 10.88 7.66
CA LEU A 179 1.87 9.52 8.13
C LEU A 179 0.61 9.02 8.83
N THR A 180 0.20 7.79 8.50
CA THR A 180 -0.93 7.12 9.18
C THR A 180 -0.48 5.77 9.71
N LEU A 181 -0.56 5.58 11.02
CA LEU A 181 -0.21 4.32 11.66
C LEU A 181 -1.41 3.37 11.67
N ILE A 182 -1.28 2.21 11.03
CA ILE A 182 -2.34 1.20 10.94
C ILE A 182 -1.79 -0.16 11.35
N GLY A 183 -1.99 -0.53 12.61
CA GLY A 183 -1.41 -1.74 13.17
C GLY A 183 0.12 -1.74 13.12
N LYS A 184 0.70 -2.68 12.39
CA LYS A 184 2.17 -2.81 12.23
C LYS A 184 2.73 -2.06 11.01
N TYR A 185 1.91 -1.27 10.31
CA TYR A 185 2.27 -0.55 9.11
C TYR A 185 2.20 0.97 9.32
N LEU A 186 3.09 1.66 8.63
CA LEU A 186 3.02 3.11 8.46
C LEU A 186 2.67 3.36 6.98
N VAL A 187 1.61 4.09 6.72
CA VAL A 187 1.27 4.56 5.37
C VAL A 187 1.70 6.01 5.27
N ALA A 188 2.58 6.30 4.34
CA ALA A 188 3.05 7.66 4.10
C ALA A 188 2.47 8.22 2.79
N ASN A 189 2.28 9.52 2.77
CA ASN A 189 1.99 10.33 1.59
C ASN A 189 2.81 11.61 1.68
N ASP A 190 3.30 12.11 0.56
CA ASP A 190 4.06 13.37 0.50
C ASP A 190 3.49 14.31 -0.58
N ASN A 191 3.90 15.56 -0.53
CA ASN A 191 3.51 16.56 -1.52
C ASN A 191 4.41 16.62 -2.77
N ASN A 192 5.30 15.64 -2.94
CA ASN A 192 6.29 15.55 -4.00
C ASN A 192 7.37 16.65 -3.98
N LEU A 193 7.55 17.34 -2.86
CA LEU A 193 8.56 18.38 -2.68
C LEU A 193 9.67 17.96 -1.70
N CYS A 194 9.71 16.66 -1.32
CA CYS A 194 10.67 16.13 -0.34
C CYS A 194 11.97 15.62 -1.00
N GLY A 195 12.26 16.00 -2.23
CA GLY A 195 13.49 15.56 -2.89
C GLY A 195 13.55 15.87 -4.36
N GLY A 196 14.52 15.26 -5.03
CA GLY A 196 14.71 15.38 -6.47
C GLY A 196 13.56 14.79 -7.29
N GLU A 197 13.68 14.92 -8.60
CA GLU A 197 12.66 14.43 -9.54
C GLU A 197 12.38 12.95 -9.33
N ASN A 198 11.09 12.59 -9.24
CA ASN A 198 10.55 11.24 -9.02
C ASN A 198 10.82 10.62 -7.64
N VAL A 199 11.50 11.29 -6.72
CA VAL A 199 11.62 10.84 -5.33
C VAL A 199 10.26 10.95 -4.64
N ARG A 200 9.86 9.94 -3.87
CA ARG A 200 8.58 9.87 -3.18
C ARG A 200 8.72 9.14 -1.86
N PHE A 201 8.09 9.70 -0.84
CA PHE A 201 7.88 9.01 0.44
C PHE A 201 6.54 8.27 0.49
N GLY A 202 5.67 8.50 -0.49
CA GLY A 202 4.37 7.84 -0.59
C GLY A 202 4.49 6.32 -0.69
N GLY A 203 3.89 5.58 0.27
CA GLY A 203 3.98 4.13 0.27
C GLY A 203 3.54 3.47 1.57
N ILE A 204 3.73 2.15 1.62
CA ILE A 204 3.48 1.32 2.80
C ILE A 204 4.82 0.93 3.39
N TRP A 205 5.05 1.33 4.61
CA TRP A 205 6.28 1.14 5.35
C TRP A 205 6.12 0.08 6.41
N LYS A 206 7.13 -0.75 6.61
CA LYS A 206 7.18 -1.78 7.64
C LYS A 206 8.31 -1.47 8.62
N ARG A 207 8.19 -1.90 9.86
CA ARG A 207 9.32 -1.78 10.79
C ARG A 207 10.54 -2.51 10.24
N ALA A 208 11.68 -1.83 10.21
CA ALA A 208 12.96 -2.47 9.93
C ALA A 208 13.26 -3.52 11.02
N ARG A 209 13.86 -4.60 10.61
CA ARG A 209 14.25 -5.70 11.52
C ARG A 209 15.60 -5.39 12.15
#